data_d46d26005030019393d2d225f395286d
#
_entry.id   d46d26005030019393d2d225f395286d
#
_cell.length_a   1.000
_cell.length_b   1.000
_cell.length_c   1.000
_cell.angle_alpha   90.00
_cell.angle_beta   90.00
_cell.angle_gamma   90.00
#
_symmetry.space_group_name_H-M   'P 1'
#
loop_
_entity.id
_entity.type
_entity.pdbx_description
1 polymer ?
#
loop_
_entity_poly.entity_id
_entity_poly.type
_entity_poly.pdbx_seq_one_letter_code
_entity_poly.pdbx_strand_id
1 'polypeptide(L)'
;VNQAFLISTGAVALAEIGDKTQLLSLVLAARYRKPVPIILGVLTATLINHAGAGALGAWLGSMLTPTIMRWALAASFIGMGLWILVPDKLDDEEANTNRTHFGVFGATVVTFFLAEMGDKTQIATVALAARFHDFFGVVAGTTLGMMIANVPAILLGDRFAHRLPTRLVHGIAAVMFVVLGAMALFGVGV
;
A
#
# COMPACT_ATOMS: atom_id res chain seq x y z
N VAL A 1 -19.71 7.97 4.27
CA VAL A 1 -18.46 7.28 3.95
C VAL A 1 -17.47 7.64 5.05
N ASN A 2 -16.87 6.62 5.67
CA ASN A 2 -15.99 6.78 6.83
C ASN A 2 -14.70 7.51 6.43
N GLN A 3 -14.27 8.48 7.24
CA GLN A 3 -13.04 9.25 7.01
C GLN A 3 -11.79 8.36 6.95
N ALA A 4 -11.72 7.34 7.81
CA ALA A 4 -10.63 6.37 7.81
C ALA A 4 -10.51 5.66 6.45
N PHE A 5 -11.63 5.21 5.89
CA PHE A 5 -11.68 4.56 4.58
C PHE A 5 -11.20 5.47 3.45
N LEU A 6 -11.71 6.72 3.38
CA LEU A 6 -11.35 7.64 2.29
C LEU A 6 -9.88 8.05 2.33
N ILE A 7 -9.38 8.43 3.52
CA ILE A 7 -7.98 8.84 3.68
C ILE A 7 -7.06 7.66 3.38
N SER A 8 -7.37 6.46 3.89
CA SER A 8 -6.57 5.27 3.63
C SER A 8 -6.55 4.87 2.16
N THR A 9 -7.71 4.98 1.47
CA THR A 9 -7.78 4.72 0.02
C THR A 9 -6.92 5.70 -0.76
N GLY A 10 -7.05 6.99 -0.51
CA GLY A 10 -6.28 8.03 -1.19
C GLY A 10 -4.78 7.90 -0.93
N ALA A 11 -4.41 7.68 0.35
CA ALA A 11 -3.02 7.55 0.76
C ALA A 11 -2.31 6.42 0.04
N VAL A 12 -2.91 5.22 0.06
CA VAL A 12 -2.31 4.04 -0.56
C VAL A 12 -2.38 4.12 -2.08
N ALA A 13 -3.51 4.55 -2.67
CA ALA A 13 -3.60 4.70 -4.12
C ALA A 13 -2.51 5.63 -4.70
N LEU A 14 -2.25 6.76 -4.03
CA LEU A 14 -1.21 7.70 -4.45
C LEU A 14 0.20 7.16 -4.21
N ALA A 15 0.42 6.42 -3.12
CA ALA A 15 1.71 5.84 -2.79
C ALA A 15 2.12 4.71 -3.76
N GLU A 16 1.13 3.93 -4.23
CA GLU A 16 1.34 2.76 -5.09
C GLU A 16 1.54 3.09 -6.58
N ILE A 17 1.07 4.23 -7.05
CA ILE A 17 1.25 4.60 -8.46
C ILE A 17 2.73 4.81 -8.76
N GLY A 18 3.29 3.92 -9.58
CA GLY A 18 4.72 3.93 -9.95
C GLY A 18 5.61 3.15 -8.98
N ASP A 19 5.04 2.46 -8.00
CA ASP A 19 5.78 1.65 -7.04
C ASP A 19 6.14 0.25 -7.60
N LYS A 20 6.99 -0.48 -6.88
CA LYS A 20 7.49 -1.81 -7.29
C LYS A 20 6.36 -2.82 -7.52
N THR A 21 5.29 -2.78 -6.74
CA THR A 21 4.14 -3.68 -6.87
C THR A 21 3.33 -3.42 -8.13
N GLN A 22 3.24 -2.17 -8.60
CA GLN A 22 2.67 -1.87 -9.90
C GLN A 22 3.52 -2.45 -11.04
N LEU A 23 4.87 -2.35 -10.94
CA LEU A 23 5.77 -2.99 -11.89
C LEU A 23 5.65 -4.51 -11.86
N LEU A 24 5.55 -5.12 -10.67
CA LEU A 24 5.30 -6.54 -10.52
C LEU A 24 3.98 -6.98 -11.17
N SER A 25 2.93 -6.17 -10.99
CA SER A 25 1.63 -6.39 -11.65
C SER A 25 1.75 -6.44 -13.17
N LEU A 26 2.55 -5.54 -13.76
CA LEU A 26 2.85 -5.52 -15.21
C LEU A 26 3.60 -6.78 -15.65
N VAL A 27 4.63 -7.19 -14.90
CA VAL A 27 5.41 -8.41 -15.18
C VAL A 27 4.50 -9.65 -15.16
N LEU A 28 3.66 -9.79 -14.13
CA LEU A 28 2.72 -10.91 -14.01
C LEU A 28 1.69 -10.91 -15.16
N ALA A 29 1.16 -9.74 -15.51
CA ALA A 29 0.22 -9.59 -16.61
C ALA A 29 0.84 -9.96 -17.97
N ALA A 30 2.05 -9.49 -18.25
CA ALA A 30 2.79 -9.79 -19.47
C ALA A 30 3.11 -11.29 -19.57
N ARG A 31 3.52 -11.90 -18.45
CA ARG A 31 3.94 -13.31 -18.40
C ARG A 31 2.77 -14.27 -18.52
N TYR A 32 1.74 -14.10 -17.71
CA TYR A 32 0.66 -15.06 -17.60
C TYR A 32 -0.53 -14.78 -18.53
N ARG A 33 -0.74 -13.54 -18.92
CA ARG A 33 -1.84 -13.09 -19.78
C ARG A 33 -3.23 -13.55 -19.30
N LYS A 34 -3.40 -13.68 -17.99
CA LYS A 34 -4.64 -14.11 -17.34
C LYS A 34 -5.02 -13.08 -16.26
N PRO A 35 -5.70 -11.99 -16.63
CA PRO A 35 -5.92 -10.85 -15.70
C PRO A 35 -6.74 -11.24 -14.48
N VAL A 36 -7.80 -12.03 -14.61
CA VAL A 36 -8.70 -12.38 -13.51
C VAL A 36 -7.99 -13.08 -12.35
N PRO A 37 -7.25 -14.22 -12.55
CA PRO A 37 -6.54 -14.86 -11.46
C PRO A 37 -5.41 -13.99 -10.89
N ILE A 38 -4.81 -13.08 -11.68
CA ILE A 38 -3.81 -12.13 -11.17
C ILE A 38 -4.49 -11.11 -10.27
N ILE A 39 -5.59 -10.48 -10.69
CA ILE A 39 -6.34 -9.51 -9.89
C ILE A 39 -6.81 -10.12 -8.56
N LEU A 40 -7.36 -11.34 -8.60
CA LEU A 40 -7.77 -12.06 -7.39
C LEU A 40 -6.58 -12.40 -6.49
N GLY A 41 -5.44 -12.76 -7.07
CA GLY A 41 -4.21 -13.02 -6.33
C GLY A 41 -3.67 -11.77 -5.62
N VAL A 42 -3.61 -10.64 -6.33
CA VAL A 42 -3.24 -9.33 -5.77
C VAL A 42 -4.19 -8.95 -4.64
N LEU A 43 -5.51 -9.03 -4.87
CA LEU A 43 -6.51 -8.72 -3.84
C LEU A 43 -6.32 -9.58 -2.59
N THR A 44 -6.11 -10.89 -2.76
CA THR A 44 -5.93 -11.81 -1.63
C THR A 44 -4.65 -11.51 -0.85
N ALA A 45 -3.53 -11.34 -1.53
CA ALA A 45 -2.25 -11.02 -0.92
C ALA A 45 -2.30 -9.70 -0.14
N THR A 46 -2.85 -8.65 -0.78
CA THR A 46 -3.01 -7.34 -0.17
C THR A 46 -3.92 -7.40 1.06
N LEU A 47 -5.06 -8.08 0.95
CA LEU A 47 -6.00 -8.18 2.07
C LEU A 47 -5.34 -8.86 3.29
N ILE A 48 -4.57 -9.92 3.09
CA ILE A 48 -3.84 -10.61 4.17
C ILE A 48 -2.78 -9.69 4.78
N ASN A 49 -1.96 -9.04 3.96
CA ASN A 49 -0.93 -8.10 4.42
C ASN A 49 -1.52 -6.91 5.17
N HIS A 50 -2.54 -6.27 4.61
CA HIS A 50 -3.15 -5.09 5.22
C HIS A 50 -3.99 -5.44 6.46
N ALA A 51 -4.60 -6.62 6.51
CA ALA A 51 -5.26 -7.09 7.74
C ALA A 51 -4.24 -7.32 8.85
N GLY A 52 -3.10 -7.95 8.56
CA GLY A 52 -2.02 -8.12 9.54
C GLY A 52 -1.45 -6.78 10.02
N ALA A 53 -1.17 -5.87 9.09
CA ALA A 53 -0.69 -4.53 9.40
C ALA A 53 -1.72 -3.71 10.19
N GLY A 54 -3.00 -3.77 9.78
CA GLY A 54 -4.10 -3.11 10.47
C GLY A 54 -4.30 -3.63 11.89
N ALA A 55 -4.20 -4.94 12.10
CA ALA A 55 -4.28 -5.56 13.43
C ALA A 55 -3.12 -5.10 14.32
N LEU A 56 -1.89 -5.06 13.79
CA LEU A 56 -0.73 -4.53 14.51
C LEU A 56 -0.93 -3.06 14.87
N GLY A 57 -1.42 -2.24 13.92
CA GLY A 57 -1.69 -0.83 14.15
C GLY A 57 -2.76 -0.60 15.22
N ALA A 58 -3.87 -1.33 15.17
CA ALA A 58 -4.93 -1.26 16.17
C ALA A 58 -4.43 -1.70 17.57
N TRP A 59 -3.60 -2.75 17.63
CA TRP A 59 -2.98 -3.20 18.87
C TRP A 59 -2.03 -2.15 19.45
N LEU A 60 -1.13 -1.58 18.64
CA LEU A 60 -0.25 -0.49 19.07
C LEU A 60 -1.06 0.72 19.54
N GLY A 61 -2.14 1.05 18.82
CA GLY A 61 -3.06 2.13 19.18
C GLY A 61 -3.70 1.95 20.55
N SER A 62 -3.94 0.71 20.97
CA SER A 62 -4.50 0.40 22.29
C SER A 62 -3.48 0.40 23.42
N MET A 63 -2.19 0.24 23.12
CA MET A 63 -1.12 0.11 24.13
C MET A 63 -0.36 1.39 24.40
N LEU A 64 -0.22 2.25 23.39
CA LEU A 64 0.60 3.45 23.51
C LEU A 64 -0.19 4.58 24.19
N THR A 65 0.51 5.33 25.05
CA THR A 65 -0.06 6.53 25.65
C THR A 65 -0.31 7.59 24.57
N PRO A 66 -1.28 8.51 24.71
CA PRO A 66 -1.58 9.54 23.71
C PRO A 66 -0.35 10.36 23.30
N THR A 67 0.54 10.65 24.23
CA THR A 67 1.78 11.38 23.94
C THR A 67 2.73 10.58 23.06
N ILE A 68 2.98 9.31 23.40
CA ILE A 68 3.86 8.43 22.60
C ILE A 68 3.25 8.19 21.22
N MET A 69 1.93 7.93 21.17
CA MET A 69 1.20 7.73 19.93
C MET A 69 1.34 8.93 19.00
N ARG A 70 1.16 10.14 19.50
CA ARG A 70 1.29 11.39 18.73
C ARG A 70 2.65 11.51 18.06
N TRP A 71 3.74 11.28 18.80
CA TRP A 71 5.09 11.34 18.27
C TRP A 71 5.39 10.19 17.30
N ALA A 72 4.93 8.98 17.61
CA ALA A 72 5.10 7.80 16.76
C ALA A 72 4.38 7.98 15.40
N LEU A 73 3.14 8.45 15.41
CA LEU A 73 2.38 8.74 14.19
C LEU A 73 3.01 9.87 13.38
N ALA A 74 3.44 10.95 14.03
CA ALA A 74 4.10 12.05 13.35
C ALA A 74 5.39 11.60 12.67
N ALA A 75 6.25 10.87 13.37
CA ALA A 75 7.48 10.32 12.81
C ALA A 75 7.20 9.34 11.67
N SER A 76 6.21 8.44 11.83
CA SER A 76 5.83 7.47 10.79
C SER A 76 5.30 8.15 9.54
N PHE A 77 4.38 9.09 9.67
CA PHE A 77 3.81 9.77 8.50
C PHE A 77 4.80 10.71 7.81
N ILE A 78 5.61 11.48 8.56
CA ILE A 78 6.64 12.33 7.95
C ILE A 78 7.71 11.45 7.29
N GLY A 79 8.18 10.40 7.96
CA GLY A 79 9.13 9.44 7.41
C GLY A 79 8.60 8.80 6.13
N MET A 80 7.32 8.42 6.11
CA MET A 80 6.64 7.90 4.93
C MET A 80 6.60 8.91 3.78
N GLY A 81 6.25 10.16 4.07
CA GLY A 81 6.24 11.23 3.07
C GLY A 81 7.60 11.42 2.41
N LEU A 82 8.69 11.33 3.18
CA LEU A 82 10.05 11.39 2.65
C LEU A 82 10.42 10.12 1.87
N TRP A 83 10.05 8.95 2.35
CA TRP A 83 10.36 7.68 1.70
C TRP A 83 9.67 7.52 0.34
N ILE A 84 8.42 7.98 0.19
CA ILE A 84 7.69 7.93 -1.10
C ILE A 84 8.41 8.69 -2.22
N LEU A 85 9.21 9.70 -1.87
CA LEU A 85 10.00 10.44 -2.86
C LEU A 85 11.21 9.65 -3.39
N VAL A 86 11.60 8.56 -2.72
CA VAL A 86 12.66 7.66 -3.17
C VAL A 86 12.06 6.64 -4.14
N PRO A 87 12.53 6.59 -5.40
CA PRO A 87 12.03 5.61 -6.37
C PRO A 87 12.36 4.19 -5.94
N ASP A 88 11.36 3.31 -5.98
CA ASP A 88 11.55 1.88 -5.77
C ASP A 88 12.02 1.19 -7.04
N LYS A 89 12.73 0.09 -6.86
CA LYS A 89 13.16 -0.80 -7.92
C LYS A 89 12.61 -2.19 -7.64
N LEU A 90 12.20 -2.87 -8.69
CA LEU A 90 11.84 -4.27 -8.62
C LEU A 90 13.12 -5.09 -8.65
N ASP A 91 13.37 -5.89 -7.62
CA ASP A 91 14.50 -6.80 -7.58
C ASP A 91 14.26 -8.03 -8.46
N ASP A 92 15.35 -8.62 -9.01
CA ASP A 92 15.28 -9.81 -9.87
C ASP A 92 14.64 -11.01 -9.14
N GLU A 93 14.81 -11.11 -7.83
CA GLU A 93 14.17 -12.14 -7.01
C GLU A 93 12.66 -11.95 -6.89
N GLU A 94 12.19 -10.72 -6.76
CA GLU A 94 10.77 -10.36 -6.74
C GLU A 94 10.12 -10.58 -8.12
N ALA A 95 10.86 -10.32 -9.20
CA ALA A 95 10.41 -10.57 -10.57
C ALA A 95 10.40 -12.07 -10.94
N ASN A 96 11.10 -12.92 -10.18
CA ASN A 96 11.21 -14.35 -10.46
C ASN A 96 9.97 -15.13 -10.01
N THR A 97 9.01 -15.21 -10.90
CA THR A 97 7.70 -15.85 -10.69
C THR A 97 7.70 -17.36 -11.02
N ASN A 98 8.83 -18.07 -10.98
CA ASN A 98 8.95 -19.49 -11.37
C ASN A 98 8.19 -20.48 -10.46
N ARG A 99 7.28 -20.03 -9.63
CA ARG A 99 6.47 -20.85 -8.72
C ARG A 99 5.25 -21.45 -9.44
N THR A 100 5.52 -22.34 -10.39
CA THR A 100 4.50 -22.93 -11.29
C THR A 100 3.55 -23.93 -10.63
N HIS A 101 3.89 -24.45 -9.43
CA HIS A 101 3.08 -25.49 -8.78
C HIS A 101 1.70 -25.03 -8.29
N PHE A 102 1.48 -23.71 -8.10
CA PHE A 102 0.24 -23.16 -7.53
C PHE A 102 -0.69 -22.53 -8.56
N GLY A 103 -0.40 -22.65 -9.86
CA GLY A 103 -1.13 -21.91 -10.90
C GLY A 103 -0.92 -20.39 -10.80
N VAL A 104 -1.56 -19.64 -11.71
CA VAL A 104 -1.38 -18.17 -11.82
C VAL A 104 -1.85 -17.46 -10.55
N PHE A 105 -2.99 -17.86 -9.99
CA PHE A 105 -3.52 -17.26 -8.76
C PHE A 105 -2.54 -17.44 -7.59
N GLY A 106 -2.14 -18.68 -7.30
CA GLY A 106 -1.26 -18.96 -6.16
C GLY A 106 0.14 -18.35 -6.32
N ALA A 107 0.69 -18.38 -7.55
CA ALA A 107 1.94 -17.69 -7.84
C ALA A 107 1.84 -16.19 -7.57
N THR A 108 0.74 -15.55 -8.00
CA THR A 108 0.50 -14.13 -7.74
C THR A 108 0.36 -13.85 -6.24
N VAL A 109 -0.44 -14.64 -5.51
CA VAL A 109 -0.60 -14.46 -4.06
C VAL A 109 0.75 -14.48 -3.35
N VAL A 110 1.56 -15.51 -3.61
CA VAL A 110 2.86 -15.67 -2.92
C VAL A 110 3.83 -14.55 -3.29
N THR A 111 3.95 -14.25 -4.59
CA THR A 111 4.89 -13.22 -5.06
C THR A 111 4.50 -11.84 -4.54
N PHE A 112 3.23 -11.49 -4.65
CA PHE A 112 2.71 -10.21 -4.18
C PHE A 112 2.79 -10.08 -2.66
N PHE A 113 2.45 -11.14 -1.92
CA PHE A 113 2.55 -11.16 -0.46
C PHE A 113 3.98 -10.87 0.00
N LEU A 114 4.98 -11.52 -0.63
CA LEU A 114 6.39 -11.31 -0.27
C LEU A 114 6.90 -9.92 -0.69
N ALA A 115 6.49 -9.41 -1.84
CA ALA A 115 6.87 -8.08 -2.31
C ALA A 115 6.34 -6.96 -1.41
N GLU A 116 5.14 -7.16 -0.83
CA GLU A 116 4.49 -6.22 0.09
C GLU A 116 5.05 -6.28 1.53
N MET A 117 5.72 -7.38 1.91
CA MET A 117 6.25 -7.50 3.28
C MET A 117 7.32 -6.44 3.54
N GLY A 118 7.07 -5.59 4.55
CA GLY A 118 7.97 -4.50 4.93
C GLY A 118 7.93 -3.29 3.99
N ASP A 119 6.98 -3.25 3.07
CA ASP A 119 6.84 -2.14 2.14
C ASP A 119 6.20 -0.89 2.78
N LYS A 120 6.32 0.25 2.08
CA LYS A 120 5.81 1.57 2.49
C LYS A 120 4.33 1.52 2.86
N THR A 121 3.52 0.87 2.04
CA THR A 121 2.06 0.79 2.24
C THR A 121 1.66 -0.08 3.42
N GLN A 122 2.44 -1.11 3.74
CA GLN A 122 2.25 -1.88 4.96
C GLN A 122 2.48 -1.02 6.20
N ILE A 123 3.57 -0.23 6.24
CA ILE A 123 3.87 0.69 7.34
C ILE A 123 2.82 1.81 7.42
N ALA A 124 2.38 2.36 6.28
CA ALA A 124 1.29 3.32 6.23
C ALA A 124 0.00 2.74 6.81
N THR A 125 -0.34 1.48 6.51
CA THR A 125 -1.52 0.80 7.02
C THR A 125 -1.46 0.64 8.54
N VAL A 126 -0.30 0.29 9.11
CA VAL A 126 -0.09 0.25 10.58
C VAL A 126 -0.38 1.63 11.19
N ALA A 127 0.23 2.69 10.66
CA ALA A 127 0.08 4.05 11.18
C ALA A 127 -1.37 4.57 11.06
N LEU A 128 -2.03 4.29 9.92
CA LEU A 128 -3.43 4.69 9.71
C LEU A 128 -4.38 3.94 10.66
N ALA A 129 -4.18 2.63 10.87
CA ALA A 129 -5.00 1.84 11.79
C ALA A 129 -4.80 2.27 13.24
N ALA A 130 -3.56 2.59 13.65
CA ALA A 130 -3.28 3.16 14.96
C ALA A 130 -3.93 4.53 15.17
N ARG A 131 -3.96 5.37 14.12
CA ARG A 131 -4.54 6.72 14.18
C ARG A 131 -6.06 6.71 14.25
N PHE A 132 -6.70 5.95 13.35
CA PHE A 132 -8.16 6.04 13.19
C PHE A 132 -8.93 5.13 14.12
N HIS A 133 -8.28 4.16 14.76
CA HIS A 133 -8.91 3.14 15.59
C HIS A 133 -10.08 2.42 14.88
N ASP A 134 -10.02 2.38 13.55
CA ASP A 134 -11.01 1.75 12.68
C ASP A 134 -10.33 0.73 11.77
N PHE A 135 -10.19 -0.47 12.29
CA PHE A 135 -9.56 -1.59 11.58
C PHE A 135 -10.20 -1.86 10.22
N PHE A 136 -11.53 -1.98 10.18
CA PHE A 136 -12.23 -2.35 8.95
C PHE A 136 -12.17 -1.24 7.89
N GLY A 137 -12.39 0.01 8.30
CA GLY A 137 -12.30 1.16 7.41
C GLY A 137 -10.92 1.31 6.81
N VAL A 138 -9.86 1.16 7.62
CA VAL A 138 -8.48 1.26 7.15
C VAL A 138 -8.12 0.10 6.23
N VAL A 139 -8.37 -1.15 6.63
CA VAL A 139 -8.01 -2.33 5.82
C VAL A 139 -8.75 -2.34 4.49
N ALA A 140 -10.04 -2.03 4.49
CA ALA A 140 -10.82 -1.91 3.25
C ALA A 140 -10.31 -0.75 2.37
N GLY A 141 -10.01 0.40 2.97
CA GLY A 141 -9.51 1.58 2.27
C GLY A 141 -8.15 1.35 1.64
N THR A 142 -7.18 0.84 2.41
CA THR A 142 -5.83 0.56 1.91
C THR A 142 -5.83 -0.52 0.83
N THR A 143 -6.66 -1.57 1.00
CA THR A 143 -6.85 -2.62 -0.01
C THR A 143 -7.45 -2.05 -1.30
N LEU A 144 -8.48 -1.20 -1.20
CA LEU A 144 -9.05 -0.54 -2.37
C LEU A 144 -8.01 0.38 -3.06
N GLY A 145 -7.22 1.14 -2.29
CA GLY A 145 -6.15 1.98 -2.81
C GLY A 145 -5.13 1.17 -3.63
N MET A 146 -4.69 0.03 -3.10
CA MET A 146 -3.84 -0.93 -3.79
C MET A 146 -4.46 -1.43 -5.10
N MET A 147 -5.75 -1.79 -5.08
CA MET A 147 -6.45 -2.25 -6.28
C MET A 147 -6.59 -1.16 -7.34
N ILE A 148 -6.83 0.10 -6.93
CA ILE A 148 -6.91 1.25 -7.85
C ILE A 148 -5.60 1.45 -8.62
N ALA A 149 -4.45 1.25 -7.98
CA ALA A 149 -3.16 1.37 -8.63
C ALA A 149 -2.83 0.16 -9.53
N ASN A 150 -3.10 -1.06 -9.07
CA ASN A 150 -2.61 -2.28 -9.70
C ASN A 150 -3.56 -2.86 -10.77
N VAL A 151 -4.89 -2.76 -10.60
CA VAL A 151 -5.84 -3.33 -11.59
C VAL A 151 -5.70 -2.68 -12.97
N PRO A 152 -5.60 -1.35 -13.10
CA PRO A 152 -5.35 -0.74 -14.41
C PRO A 152 -4.04 -1.20 -15.06
N ALA A 153 -2.98 -1.39 -14.26
CA ALA A 153 -1.69 -1.91 -14.75
C ALA A 153 -1.85 -3.34 -15.30
N ILE A 154 -2.57 -4.20 -14.61
CA ILE A 154 -2.85 -5.58 -15.05
C ILE A 154 -3.66 -5.62 -16.34
N LEU A 155 -4.66 -4.74 -16.48
CA LEU A 155 -5.59 -4.75 -17.62
C LEU A 155 -5.02 -4.04 -18.85
N LEU A 156 -4.31 -2.93 -18.67
CA LEU A 156 -3.87 -2.04 -19.75
C LEU A 156 -2.38 -2.21 -20.10
N GLY A 157 -1.61 -2.87 -19.24
CA GLY A 157 -0.19 -3.14 -19.44
C GLY A 157 0.67 -1.87 -19.54
N ASP A 158 1.78 -1.96 -20.28
CA ASP A 158 2.79 -0.89 -20.41
C ASP A 158 2.23 0.47 -20.87
N ARG A 159 1.16 0.47 -21.69
CA ARG A 159 0.55 1.71 -22.18
C ARG A 159 0.01 2.59 -21.07
N PHE A 160 -0.42 1.99 -19.96
CA PHE A 160 -0.89 2.72 -18.79
C PHE A 160 0.26 3.27 -17.95
N ALA A 161 1.26 2.43 -17.66
CA ALA A 161 2.40 2.78 -16.83
C ALA A 161 3.19 4.00 -17.36
N HIS A 162 3.43 4.07 -18.67
CA HIS A 162 4.18 5.15 -19.30
C HIS A 162 3.44 6.51 -19.35
N ARG A 163 2.13 6.54 -19.11
CA ARG A 163 1.34 7.79 -19.16
C ARG A 163 1.17 8.47 -17.81
N LEU A 164 1.54 7.80 -16.71
CA LEU A 164 1.34 8.34 -15.37
C LEU A 164 2.50 9.28 -14.99
N PRO A 165 2.21 10.52 -14.57
CA PRO A 165 3.21 11.45 -14.06
C PRO A 165 3.62 11.06 -12.64
N THR A 166 4.35 9.95 -12.50
CA THR A 166 4.68 9.33 -11.19
C THR A 166 5.32 10.31 -10.21
N ARG A 167 6.21 11.20 -10.68
CA ARG A 167 6.83 12.24 -9.83
C ARG A 167 5.80 13.19 -9.20
N LEU A 168 4.79 13.60 -9.98
CA LEU A 168 3.73 14.47 -9.47
C LEU A 168 2.85 13.73 -8.46
N VAL A 169 2.50 12.49 -8.76
CA VAL A 169 1.67 11.65 -7.89
C VAL A 169 2.38 11.38 -6.57
N HIS A 170 3.66 10.99 -6.60
CA HIS A 170 4.47 10.80 -5.39
C HIS A 170 4.65 12.11 -4.61
N GLY A 171 4.78 13.26 -5.29
CA GLY A 171 4.79 14.58 -4.64
C GLY A 171 3.51 14.88 -3.87
N ILE A 172 2.35 14.59 -4.46
CA ILE A 172 1.04 14.75 -3.80
C ILE A 172 0.90 13.79 -2.62
N ALA A 173 1.29 12.53 -2.79
CA ALA A 173 1.30 11.54 -1.70
C ALA A 173 2.20 11.98 -0.54
N ALA A 174 3.42 12.45 -0.83
CA ALA A 174 4.36 12.94 0.18
C ALA A 174 3.77 14.12 0.97
N VAL A 175 3.19 15.11 0.29
CA VAL A 175 2.51 16.25 0.95
C VAL A 175 1.38 15.76 1.84
N MET A 176 0.55 14.83 1.37
CA MET A 176 -0.55 14.28 2.16
C MET A 176 -0.04 13.59 3.44
N PHE A 177 1.01 12.76 3.34
CA PHE A 177 1.59 12.12 4.52
C PHE A 177 2.24 13.12 5.48
N VAL A 178 2.92 14.15 4.99
CA VAL A 178 3.47 15.22 5.83
C VAL A 178 2.35 15.98 6.54
N VAL A 179 1.24 16.27 5.87
CA VAL A 179 0.06 16.91 6.49
C VAL A 179 -0.52 16.01 7.58
N LEU A 180 -0.68 14.69 7.32
CA LEU A 180 -1.13 13.74 8.34
C LEU A 180 -0.19 13.69 9.55
N GLY A 181 1.11 13.76 9.33
CA GLY A 181 2.13 13.82 10.38
C GLY A 181 2.07 15.11 11.18
N ALA A 182 1.90 16.25 10.52
CA ALA A 182 1.72 17.54 11.18
C ALA A 182 0.43 17.56 12.00
N MET A 183 -0.69 17.07 11.48
CA MET A 183 -1.93 16.93 12.24
C MET A 183 -1.76 16.08 13.49
N ALA A 184 -1.02 14.98 13.40
CA ALA A 184 -0.70 14.14 14.56
C ALA A 184 0.14 14.90 15.59
N LEU A 185 1.14 15.69 15.17
CA LEU A 185 1.94 16.54 16.08
C LEU A 185 1.09 17.53 16.87
N PHE A 186 0.07 18.11 16.24
CA PHE A 186 -0.84 19.05 16.90
C PHE A 186 -1.99 18.37 17.66
N GLY A 187 -1.99 17.03 17.72
CA GLY A 187 -3.02 16.27 18.43
C GLY A 187 -4.37 16.23 17.70
N VAL A 188 -4.40 16.54 16.40
CA VAL A 188 -5.63 16.49 15.62
C VAL A 188 -5.90 15.04 15.19
N GLY A 189 -6.93 14.41 15.75
CA GLY A 189 -7.36 13.05 15.43
C GLY A 189 -6.45 11.96 16.04
N VAL A 190 -5.90 12.22 17.22
CA VAL A 190 -5.14 11.27 18.04
C VAL A 190 -5.76 11.18 19.43
#